data_b849795e5b2f5ee49a1de0d1dd9d3035
#
_entry.id   b849795e5b2f5ee49a1de0d1dd9d3035
#
_cell.length_a   1.000
_cell.length_b   1.000
_cell.length_c   1.000
_cell.angle_alpha   90.00
_cell.angle_beta   90.00
_cell.angle_gamma   90.00
#
_symmetry.space_group_name_H-M   'P 1'
#
loop_
_entity.id
_entity.type
_entity.pdbx_description
1 polymer ?
#
loop_
_entity_poly.entity_id
_entity_poly.type
_entity_poly.pdbx_seq_one_letter_code
_entity_poly.pdbx_strand_id
1 'polypeptide(L)'
;MNLKNFFLIICTFFGLHLSAQNVQPTITDPAELAAANQRKDEVFKKLFKDPTNLSLLFEYANLSILVGDLEGAIGVFEQMLIYDSELPRIRLELGVLYFRLGAYALANNYLKSVKESNPPPEVEAKVDEFLAAIVSAEQPFKWQQNISIGWKHTTNGNSAINADFIEIGDLLLEVDPDSKREGDRSTTYNYSLSVDQDLNHPRGDNVQYFFSYGADRFDTFTQFDVQTNVLSIRRNFNLDENYFSFFNLEDPVFSPNINLLRVLLNREEVLRSGRVSLDYSGQLDDGSSMLFSYYRDEKNFKSSRQKNGRVNGISYGQSYVWPGSQALYGYKVML
;
A
#
# COMPACT_ATOMS: atom_id res chain seq x y z
N MET A 1 9.21 14.81 43.15
CA MET A 1 9.58 15.48 41.91
C MET A 1 8.68 14.94 40.80
N ASN A 2 7.81 15.79 40.25
CA ASN A 2 6.61 15.42 39.49
C ASN A 2 6.90 14.75 38.15
N LEU A 3 6.34 13.55 38.01
CA LEU A 3 6.30 12.79 36.76
C LEU A 3 5.04 13.21 35.95
N LYS A 4 5.08 14.38 35.34
CA LYS A 4 4.08 14.81 34.34
C LYS A 4 4.85 15.33 33.11
N ASN A 5 4.46 14.84 31.95
CA ASN A 5 4.87 15.19 30.60
C ASN A 5 5.95 14.29 29.98
N PHE A 6 5.61 13.04 29.77
CA PHE A 6 6.14 12.31 28.61
C PHE A 6 5.05 12.31 27.53
N PHE A 7 5.11 13.32 26.69
CA PHE A 7 4.23 13.43 25.53
C PHE A 7 4.61 12.37 24.51
N LEU A 8 3.70 11.46 24.30
CA LEU A 8 3.70 10.48 23.22
C LEU A 8 3.55 11.24 21.88
N ILE A 9 4.65 11.50 21.19
CA ILE A 9 4.60 11.97 19.80
C ILE A 9 4.35 10.72 18.95
N ILE A 10 3.08 10.38 18.78
CA ILE A 10 2.65 9.54 17.67
C ILE A 10 2.63 10.47 16.45
N CYS A 11 3.74 10.51 15.71
CA CYS A 11 3.73 10.99 14.35
C CYS A 11 2.95 9.97 13.49
N THR A 12 1.64 10.10 13.48
CA THR A 12 0.82 9.54 12.41
C THR A 12 1.12 10.36 11.15
N PHE A 13 2.14 9.94 10.41
CA PHE A 13 2.25 10.33 9.01
C PHE A 13 1.08 9.67 8.27
N PHE A 14 -0.03 10.41 8.17
CA PHE A 14 -1.01 10.18 7.14
C PHE A 14 -0.31 10.48 5.81
N GLY A 15 0.27 9.44 5.20
CA GLY A 15 0.60 9.48 3.80
C GLY A 15 -0.72 9.68 3.04
N LEU A 16 -0.92 10.87 2.51
CA LEU A 16 -1.92 11.11 1.48
C LEU A 16 -1.49 10.27 0.27
N HIS A 17 -2.02 9.04 0.19
CA HIS A 17 -2.01 8.29 -1.04
C HIS A 17 -2.97 9.01 -2.01
N LEU A 18 -2.43 9.95 -2.79
CA LEU A 18 -3.08 10.35 -4.03
C LEU A 18 -2.86 9.20 -5.03
N SER A 19 -3.61 8.13 -4.88
CA SER A 19 -3.79 7.17 -5.94
C SER A 19 -4.53 7.88 -7.09
N ALA A 20 -4.16 7.61 -8.32
CA ALA A 20 -5.00 7.92 -9.47
C ALA A 20 -6.32 7.16 -9.24
N GLN A 21 -7.30 7.87 -8.68
CA GLN A 21 -8.58 7.27 -8.32
C GLN A 21 -9.43 7.21 -9.58
N ASN A 22 -10.09 6.09 -9.77
CA ASN A 22 -11.26 5.96 -10.62
C ASN A 22 -12.06 7.26 -10.61
N VAL A 23 -12.28 7.83 -11.78
CA VAL A 23 -12.99 9.09 -11.97
C VAL A 23 -14.44 8.90 -11.58
N GLN A 24 -14.71 8.98 -10.29
CA GLN A 24 -16.05 8.98 -9.77
C GLN A 24 -16.68 10.36 -9.99
N PRO A 25 -17.96 10.46 -10.37
CA PRO A 25 -18.64 11.74 -10.42
C PRO A 25 -18.54 12.45 -9.08
N THR A 26 -18.36 13.76 -9.11
CA THR A 26 -18.27 14.58 -7.88
C THR A 26 -19.61 14.55 -7.10
N ILE A 27 -20.70 14.27 -7.80
CA ILE A 27 -22.06 14.12 -7.27
C ILE A 27 -22.36 12.63 -7.15
N THR A 28 -22.66 12.17 -5.94
CA THR A 28 -23.05 10.78 -5.64
C THR A 28 -24.55 10.60 -5.46
N ASP A 29 -25.31 11.68 -5.25
CA ASP A 29 -26.77 11.63 -5.17
C ASP A 29 -27.37 11.45 -6.58
N PRO A 30 -28.16 10.39 -6.85
CA PRO A 30 -28.76 10.14 -8.15
C PRO A 30 -29.69 11.27 -8.62
N ALA A 31 -30.37 11.96 -7.70
CA ALA A 31 -31.27 13.06 -8.06
C ALA A 31 -30.49 14.31 -8.49
N GLU A 32 -29.41 14.65 -7.78
CA GLU A 32 -28.51 15.75 -8.15
C GLU A 32 -27.77 15.46 -9.45
N LEU A 33 -27.34 14.20 -9.66
CA LEU A 33 -26.70 13.77 -10.89
C LEU A 33 -27.65 13.90 -12.10
N ALA A 34 -28.91 13.52 -11.95
CA ALA A 34 -29.93 13.68 -13.00
C ALA A 34 -30.17 15.17 -13.32
N ALA A 35 -30.26 16.02 -12.30
CA ALA A 35 -30.44 17.47 -12.49
C ALA A 35 -29.21 18.11 -13.18
N ALA A 36 -27.99 17.70 -12.83
CA ALA A 36 -26.76 18.17 -13.48
C ALA A 36 -26.72 17.76 -14.97
N ASN A 37 -27.08 16.52 -15.29
CA ASN A 37 -27.18 16.05 -16.67
C ASN A 37 -28.23 16.84 -17.47
N GLN A 38 -29.41 17.04 -16.90
CA GLN A 38 -30.45 17.85 -17.55
C GLN A 38 -29.93 19.27 -17.85
N ARG A 39 -29.26 19.90 -16.87
CA ARG A 39 -28.67 21.22 -17.05
C ARG A 39 -27.60 21.24 -18.15
N LYS A 40 -26.74 20.19 -18.18
CA LYS A 40 -25.72 20.02 -19.23
C LYS A 40 -26.35 19.99 -20.61
N ASP A 41 -27.46 19.25 -20.79
CA ASP A 41 -28.20 19.18 -22.06
C ASP A 41 -28.80 20.53 -22.47
N GLU A 42 -29.33 21.30 -21.51
CA GLU A 42 -29.84 22.65 -21.77
C GLU A 42 -28.76 23.61 -22.24
N VAL A 43 -27.59 23.57 -21.59
CA VAL A 43 -26.43 24.38 -21.98
C VAL A 43 -25.92 23.97 -23.34
N PHE A 44 -25.86 22.67 -23.63
CA PHE A 44 -25.49 22.15 -24.94
C PHE A 44 -26.40 22.69 -26.07
N LYS A 45 -27.72 22.70 -25.87
CA LYS A 45 -28.66 23.27 -26.83
C LYS A 45 -28.44 24.77 -27.08
N LYS A 46 -27.99 25.51 -26.07
CA LYS A 46 -27.61 26.94 -26.22
C LYS A 46 -26.30 27.09 -27.01
N LEU A 47 -25.31 26.23 -26.71
CA LEU A 47 -24.02 26.18 -27.42
C LEU A 47 -24.21 25.86 -28.90
N PHE A 48 -25.21 25.06 -29.26
CA PHE A 48 -25.51 24.79 -30.67
C PHE A 48 -25.91 26.05 -31.44
N LYS A 49 -26.45 27.07 -30.75
CA LYS A 49 -26.81 28.36 -31.35
C LYS A 49 -25.68 29.41 -31.33
N ASP A 50 -24.82 29.31 -30.33
CA ASP A 50 -23.68 30.21 -30.14
C ASP A 50 -22.45 29.40 -29.64
N PRO A 51 -21.77 28.72 -30.58
CA PRO A 51 -20.70 27.74 -30.25
C PRO A 51 -19.40 28.39 -29.79
N THR A 52 -19.23 29.70 -29.93
CA THR A 52 -18.05 30.45 -29.51
C THR A 52 -18.23 31.15 -28.17
N ASN A 53 -19.36 30.98 -27.49
CA ASN A 53 -19.65 31.64 -26.25
C ASN A 53 -18.85 31.02 -25.10
N LEU A 54 -17.77 31.70 -24.71
CA LEU A 54 -16.85 31.21 -23.66
C LEU A 54 -17.55 30.97 -22.31
N SER A 55 -18.57 31.75 -21.96
CA SER A 55 -19.31 31.56 -20.71
C SER A 55 -20.14 30.27 -20.72
N LEU A 56 -20.79 29.96 -21.84
CA LEU A 56 -21.55 28.72 -22.01
C LEU A 56 -20.61 27.51 -22.10
N LEU A 57 -19.48 27.62 -22.78
CA LEU A 57 -18.43 26.58 -22.84
C LEU A 57 -17.94 26.26 -21.42
N PHE A 58 -17.62 27.29 -20.64
CA PHE A 58 -17.17 27.13 -19.26
C PHE A 58 -18.24 26.47 -18.37
N GLU A 59 -19.51 26.87 -18.50
CA GLU A 59 -20.64 26.25 -17.76
C GLU A 59 -20.75 24.76 -18.16
N TYR A 60 -20.69 24.45 -19.45
CA TYR A 60 -20.76 23.08 -19.94
C TYR A 60 -19.61 22.19 -19.43
N ALA A 61 -18.38 22.69 -19.48
CA ALA A 61 -17.22 21.98 -18.98
C ALA A 61 -17.34 21.69 -17.46
N ASN A 62 -17.78 22.68 -16.67
CA ASN A 62 -17.98 22.46 -15.23
C ASN A 62 -19.08 21.40 -14.95
N LEU A 63 -20.17 21.43 -15.69
CA LEU A 63 -21.21 20.41 -15.57
C LEU A 63 -20.69 19.02 -16.00
N SER A 64 -19.84 18.95 -17.01
CA SER A 64 -19.18 17.70 -17.42
C SER A 64 -18.28 17.16 -16.30
N ILE A 65 -17.51 18.02 -15.61
CA ILE A 65 -16.71 17.61 -14.44
C ILE A 65 -17.60 17.06 -13.32
N LEU A 66 -18.71 17.74 -13.04
CA LEU A 66 -19.64 17.33 -11.97
C LEU A 66 -20.23 15.94 -12.21
N VAL A 67 -20.56 15.62 -13.47
CA VAL A 67 -21.14 14.31 -13.85
C VAL A 67 -20.06 13.23 -14.09
N GLY A 68 -18.77 13.57 -13.97
CA GLY A 68 -17.65 12.63 -14.16
C GLY A 68 -17.14 12.51 -15.60
N ASP A 69 -17.66 13.29 -16.52
CA ASP A 69 -17.22 13.34 -17.93
C ASP A 69 -16.00 14.27 -18.08
N LEU A 70 -14.85 13.81 -17.54
CA LEU A 70 -13.62 14.63 -17.55
C LEU A 70 -13.05 14.82 -18.95
N GLU A 71 -13.15 13.83 -19.81
CA GLU A 71 -12.67 13.91 -21.19
C GLU A 71 -13.49 14.93 -21.99
N GLY A 72 -14.81 14.92 -21.82
CA GLY A 72 -15.69 15.94 -22.39
C GLY A 72 -15.34 17.35 -21.92
N ALA A 73 -15.06 17.52 -20.62
CA ALA A 73 -14.64 18.80 -20.07
C ALA A 73 -13.31 19.28 -20.65
N ILE A 74 -12.33 18.39 -20.78
CA ILE A 74 -11.02 18.70 -21.39
C ILE A 74 -11.21 19.20 -22.82
N GLY A 75 -11.97 18.46 -23.64
CA GLY A 75 -12.20 18.86 -25.04
C GLY A 75 -12.81 20.26 -25.15
N VAL A 76 -13.73 20.62 -24.26
CA VAL A 76 -14.35 21.96 -24.23
C VAL A 76 -13.35 23.03 -23.75
N PHE A 77 -12.55 22.76 -22.75
CA PHE A 77 -11.53 23.72 -22.29
C PHE A 77 -10.43 23.93 -23.34
N GLU A 78 -10.02 22.88 -24.05
CA GLU A 78 -9.10 23.03 -25.17
C GLU A 78 -9.70 23.84 -26.31
N GLN A 79 -10.99 23.64 -26.63
CA GLN A 79 -11.71 24.47 -27.58
C GLN A 79 -11.75 25.95 -27.15
N MET A 80 -11.92 26.24 -25.86
CA MET A 80 -11.85 27.61 -25.32
C MET A 80 -10.47 28.24 -25.58
N LEU A 81 -9.38 27.49 -25.38
CA LEU A 81 -8.02 27.97 -25.66
C LEU A 81 -7.73 28.18 -27.16
N ILE A 82 -8.48 27.52 -28.08
CA ILE A 82 -8.42 27.81 -29.50
C ILE A 82 -9.05 29.17 -29.82
N TYR A 83 -10.13 29.53 -29.10
CA TYR A 83 -10.79 30.84 -29.32
C TYR A 83 -10.04 31.99 -28.59
N ASP A 84 -9.50 31.74 -27.43
CA ASP A 84 -8.68 32.69 -26.67
C ASP A 84 -7.55 31.94 -25.94
N SER A 85 -6.33 32.12 -26.44
CA SER A 85 -5.15 31.46 -25.90
C SER A 85 -4.72 32.04 -24.53
N GLU A 86 -5.16 33.23 -24.18
CA GLU A 86 -4.73 33.96 -22.97
C GLU A 86 -5.71 33.79 -21.79
N LEU A 87 -6.12 32.54 -21.53
CA LEU A 87 -7.00 32.16 -20.43
C LEU A 87 -6.25 31.35 -19.36
N PRO A 88 -5.50 31.98 -18.42
CA PRO A 88 -4.72 31.24 -17.40
C PRO A 88 -5.58 30.35 -16.53
N ARG A 89 -6.84 30.74 -16.24
CA ARG A 89 -7.79 29.92 -15.49
C ARG A 89 -8.11 28.61 -16.20
N ILE A 90 -8.31 28.64 -17.51
CA ILE A 90 -8.61 27.44 -18.29
C ILE A 90 -7.39 26.52 -18.37
N ARG A 91 -6.19 27.08 -18.48
CA ARG A 91 -4.95 26.30 -18.41
C ARG A 91 -4.79 25.63 -17.04
N LEU A 92 -5.18 26.29 -15.95
CA LEU A 92 -5.18 25.70 -14.60
C LEU A 92 -6.15 24.52 -14.53
N GLU A 93 -7.39 24.71 -14.98
CA GLU A 93 -8.41 23.64 -14.99
C GLU A 93 -7.94 22.42 -15.81
N LEU A 94 -7.37 22.64 -16.99
CA LEU A 94 -6.77 21.58 -17.82
C LEU A 94 -5.62 20.88 -17.11
N GLY A 95 -4.74 21.62 -16.46
CA GLY A 95 -3.65 21.05 -15.66
C GLY A 95 -4.17 20.12 -14.55
N VAL A 96 -5.20 20.52 -13.83
CA VAL A 96 -5.84 19.73 -12.79
C VAL A 96 -6.55 18.50 -13.36
N LEU A 97 -7.28 18.65 -14.48
CA LEU A 97 -7.99 17.54 -15.12
C LEU A 97 -7.02 16.49 -15.66
N TYR A 98 -5.96 16.89 -16.35
CA TYR A 98 -4.92 15.98 -16.82
C TYR A 98 -4.18 15.30 -15.68
N PHE A 99 -3.97 16.00 -14.54
CA PHE A 99 -3.43 15.39 -13.33
C PHE A 99 -4.36 14.28 -12.80
N ARG A 100 -5.67 14.54 -12.72
CA ARG A 100 -6.67 13.56 -12.26
C ARG A 100 -6.74 12.32 -13.18
N LEU A 101 -6.48 12.48 -14.48
CA LEU A 101 -6.42 11.39 -15.44
C LEU A 101 -5.05 10.67 -15.48
N GLY A 102 -4.08 11.09 -14.64
CA GLY A 102 -2.73 10.52 -14.64
C GLY A 102 -1.87 10.93 -15.86
N ALA A 103 -2.34 11.84 -16.71
CA ALA A 103 -1.59 12.37 -17.85
C ALA A 103 -0.60 13.46 -17.38
N TYR A 104 0.36 13.07 -16.54
CA TYR A 104 1.25 13.98 -15.81
C TYR A 104 2.07 14.89 -16.71
N ALA A 105 2.52 14.41 -17.86
CA ALA A 105 3.28 15.23 -18.81
C ALA A 105 2.46 16.43 -19.34
N LEU A 106 1.18 16.22 -19.67
CA LEU A 106 0.27 17.29 -20.10
C LEU A 106 -0.08 18.21 -18.93
N ALA A 107 -0.41 17.63 -17.77
CA ALA A 107 -0.67 18.41 -16.55
C ALA A 107 0.50 19.35 -16.22
N ASN A 108 1.74 18.84 -16.26
CA ASN A 108 2.96 19.62 -16.01
C ASN A 108 3.11 20.80 -16.97
N ASN A 109 2.83 20.59 -18.27
CA ASN A 109 2.93 21.64 -19.28
C ASN A 109 1.90 22.76 -19.04
N TYR A 110 0.64 22.40 -18.80
CA TYR A 110 -0.40 23.38 -18.49
C TYR A 110 -0.13 24.14 -17.19
N LEU A 111 0.24 23.43 -16.11
CA LEU A 111 0.52 24.06 -14.81
C LEU A 111 1.73 24.99 -14.85
N LYS A 112 2.80 24.64 -15.58
CA LYS A 112 3.94 25.52 -15.80
C LYS A 112 3.55 26.77 -16.54
N SER A 113 2.72 26.66 -17.60
CA SER A 113 2.24 27.84 -18.33
C SER A 113 1.40 28.79 -17.47
N VAL A 114 0.65 28.25 -16.49
CA VAL A 114 -0.04 29.09 -15.48
C VAL A 114 0.95 29.85 -14.63
N LYS A 115 2.02 29.19 -14.15
CA LYS A 115 3.04 29.84 -13.33
C LYS A 115 3.77 30.95 -14.08
N GLU A 116 4.04 30.76 -15.36
CA GLU A 116 4.66 31.77 -16.23
C GLU A 116 3.78 33.03 -16.44
N SER A 117 2.46 32.92 -16.23
CA SER A 117 1.54 34.07 -16.32
C SER A 117 1.51 34.95 -15.06
N ASN A 118 2.40 34.74 -14.08
CA ASN A 118 2.45 35.46 -12.81
C ASN A 118 1.09 35.49 -12.06
N PRO A 119 0.55 34.32 -11.69
CA PRO A 119 -0.74 34.25 -11.04
C PRO A 119 -0.69 34.84 -9.62
N PRO A 120 -1.85 35.12 -8.98
CA PRO A 120 -1.91 35.49 -7.58
C PRO A 120 -1.21 34.46 -6.68
N PRO A 121 -0.62 34.85 -5.52
CA PRO A 121 0.18 33.96 -4.66
C PRO A 121 -0.58 32.69 -4.22
N GLU A 122 -1.89 32.78 -3.99
CA GLU A 122 -2.73 31.63 -3.62
C GLU A 122 -2.84 30.60 -4.74
N VAL A 123 -2.92 31.06 -6.00
CA VAL A 123 -2.97 30.21 -7.19
C VAL A 123 -1.58 29.60 -7.43
N GLU A 124 -0.52 30.41 -7.28
CA GLU A 124 0.86 29.94 -7.42
C GLU A 124 1.16 28.80 -6.44
N ALA A 125 0.81 28.97 -5.15
CA ALA A 125 1.00 27.93 -4.14
C ALA A 125 0.27 26.62 -4.51
N LYS A 126 -0.93 26.71 -5.07
CA LYS A 126 -1.69 25.55 -5.50
C LYS A 126 -1.10 24.86 -6.73
N VAL A 127 -0.59 25.64 -7.67
CA VAL A 127 0.16 25.14 -8.85
C VAL A 127 1.43 24.41 -8.40
N ASP A 128 2.16 24.96 -7.44
CA ASP A 128 3.38 24.34 -6.89
C ASP A 128 3.05 23.02 -6.17
N GLU A 129 1.93 22.94 -5.45
CA GLU A 129 1.45 21.70 -4.84
C GLU A 129 1.19 20.61 -5.90
N PHE A 130 0.49 20.94 -6.99
CA PHE A 130 0.26 19.99 -8.08
C PHE A 130 1.54 19.59 -8.79
N LEU A 131 2.45 20.52 -9.07
CA LEU A 131 3.74 20.21 -9.69
C LEU A 131 4.58 19.29 -8.80
N ALA A 132 4.59 19.51 -7.48
CA ALA A 132 5.26 18.63 -6.52
C ALA A 132 4.61 17.24 -6.48
N ALA A 133 3.27 17.18 -6.55
CA ALA A 133 2.54 15.91 -6.63
C ALA A 133 2.86 15.13 -7.92
N ILE A 134 2.99 15.81 -9.06
CA ILE A 134 3.42 15.19 -10.34
C ILE A 134 4.81 14.59 -10.18
N VAL A 135 5.78 15.36 -9.66
CA VAL A 135 7.14 14.85 -9.43
C VAL A 135 7.12 13.62 -8.53
N SER A 136 6.31 13.63 -7.48
CA SER A 136 6.16 12.48 -6.58
C SER A 136 5.52 11.28 -7.27
N ALA A 137 4.52 11.51 -8.15
CA ALA A 137 3.83 10.44 -8.88
C ALA A 137 4.71 9.79 -9.96
N GLU A 138 5.58 10.59 -10.60
CA GLU A 138 6.52 10.14 -11.64
C GLU A 138 7.81 9.53 -11.08
N GLN A 139 8.02 9.54 -9.74
CA GLN A 139 9.20 8.91 -9.17
C GLN A 139 9.16 7.40 -9.40
N PRO A 140 10.23 6.84 -9.99
CA PRO A 140 10.31 5.40 -10.26
C PRO A 140 10.44 4.55 -8.99
N PHE A 141 10.79 5.19 -7.86
CA PHE A 141 10.95 4.52 -6.56
C PHE A 141 10.01 5.16 -5.53
N LYS A 142 9.11 4.34 -4.98
CA LYS A 142 8.30 4.69 -3.81
C LYS A 142 8.82 3.89 -2.63
N TRP A 143 9.04 4.52 -1.49
CA TRP A 143 9.54 3.84 -0.30
C TRP A 143 8.72 4.16 0.93
N GLN A 144 8.62 3.20 1.81
CA GLN A 144 7.94 3.30 3.08
C GLN A 144 8.80 2.70 4.17
N GLN A 145 8.93 3.41 5.28
CA GLN A 145 9.60 2.92 6.48
C GLN A 145 8.61 2.79 7.63
N ASN A 146 8.83 1.78 8.46
CA ASN A 146 8.11 1.63 9.71
C ASN A 146 9.13 1.35 10.82
N ILE A 147 9.02 2.09 11.92
CA ILE A 147 9.83 1.90 13.13
C ILE A 147 8.87 1.74 14.28
N SER A 148 9.03 0.69 15.07
CA SER A 148 8.30 0.54 16.32
C SER A 148 9.21 0.07 17.44
N ILE A 149 8.97 0.61 18.64
CA ILE A 149 9.63 0.22 19.88
C ILE A 149 8.54 -0.10 20.88
N GLY A 150 8.62 -1.27 21.50
CA GLY A 150 7.66 -1.73 22.47
C GLY A 150 8.34 -2.28 23.73
N TRP A 151 7.62 -2.27 24.83
CA TRP A 151 8.03 -2.89 26.09
C TRP A 151 7.05 -3.97 26.46
N LYS A 152 7.56 -5.09 26.89
CA LYS A 152 6.79 -6.26 27.25
C LYS A 152 7.26 -6.74 28.64
N HIS A 153 6.32 -7.13 29.47
CA HIS A 153 6.60 -7.85 30.70
C HIS A 153 6.06 -9.28 30.58
N THR A 154 6.88 -10.25 30.87
CA THR A 154 6.47 -11.65 30.96
C THR A 154 6.64 -12.17 32.38
N THR A 155 5.72 -12.98 32.84
CA THR A 155 5.78 -13.64 34.18
C THR A 155 6.58 -14.93 34.14
N ASN A 156 7.09 -15.33 32.95
CA ASN A 156 7.93 -16.50 32.75
C ASN A 156 9.02 -16.17 31.73
N GLY A 157 9.97 -15.31 32.11
CA GLY A 157 11.07 -14.86 31.28
C GLY A 157 12.13 -15.94 31.06
N ASN A 158 12.32 -16.80 32.04
CA ASN A 158 13.27 -17.91 32.00
C ASN A 158 12.73 -19.18 31.31
N SER A 159 11.50 -19.13 30.75
CA SER A 159 10.83 -20.29 30.12
C SER A 159 10.78 -21.55 30.97
N ALA A 160 10.74 -21.37 32.28
CA ALA A 160 10.74 -22.44 33.28
C ALA A 160 9.38 -23.12 33.41
N ILE A 161 9.38 -24.32 33.98
CA ILE A 161 8.18 -25.09 34.24
C ILE A 161 7.38 -24.42 35.36
N ASN A 162 6.06 -24.30 35.20
CA ASN A 162 5.17 -23.76 36.22
C ASN A 162 4.53 -24.89 37.01
N ALA A 163 5.37 -25.71 37.69
CA ALA A 163 4.93 -26.80 38.53
C ALA A 163 5.92 -26.95 39.72
N ASP A 164 5.44 -27.37 40.88
CA ASP A 164 6.30 -27.69 42.02
C ASP A 164 6.88 -29.09 41.91
N PHE A 165 6.22 -29.96 41.15
CA PHE A 165 6.62 -31.34 40.92
C PHE A 165 6.48 -31.72 39.45
N ILE A 166 7.37 -32.60 38.99
CA ILE A 166 7.34 -33.19 37.66
C ILE A 166 7.21 -34.71 37.84
N GLU A 167 6.23 -35.31 37.17
CA GLU A 167 6.06 -36.76 37.10
C GLU A 167 6.74 -37.33 35.84
N ILE A 168 7.69 -38.23 36.06
CA ILE A 168 8.38 -38.96 34.98
C ILE A 168 8.21 -40.45 35.22
N GLY A 169 7.24 -41.08 34.59
CA GLY A 169 6.82 -42.45 34.90
C GLY A 169 6.25 -42.54 36.28
N ASP A 170 6.82 -43.37 37.13
CA ASP A 170 6.40 -43.53 38.54
C ASP A 170 7.19 -42.63 39.51
N LEU A 171 8.05 -41.77 39.04
CA LEU A 171 8.89 -40.87 39.81
C LEU A 171 8.28 -39.46 39.90
N LEU A 172 8.01 -39.01 41.11
CA LEU A 172 7.64 -37.64 41.40
C LEU A 172 8.91 -36.87 41.82
N LEU A 173 9.34 -35.95 40.99
CA LEU A 173 10.52 -35.13 41.19
C LEU A 173 10.10 -33.73 41.61
N GLU A 174 10.65 -33.22 42.72
CA GLU A 174 10.46 -31.82 43.12
C GLU A 174 11.29 -30.92 42.19
N VAL A 175 10.66 -29.85 41.71
CA VAL A 175 11.33 -28.84 40.87
C VAL A 175 12.14 -27.93 41.79
N ASP A 176 13.45 -27.82 41.52
CA ASP A 176 14.32 -26.91 42.24
C ASP A 176 13.72 -25.48 42.26
N PRO A 177 13.63 -24.84 43.45
CA PRO A 177 13.15 -23.47 43.56
C PRO A 177 13.83 -22.50 42.62
N ASP A 178 15.13 -22.66 42.33
CA ASP A 178 15.90 -21.82 41.41
C ASP A 178 15.56 -22.09 39.94
N SER A 179 14.88 -23.19 39.66
CA SER A 179 14.36 -23.54 38.32
C SER A 179 12.91 -23.13 38.09
N LYS A 180 12.29 -22.46 39.09
CA LYS A 180 10.92 -21.96 38.95
C LYS A 180 10.85 -20.74 38.02
N ARG A 181 9.64 -20.50 37.58
CA ARG A 181 9.31 -19.38 36.70
C ARG A 181 9.67 -18.02 37.31
N GLU A 182 10.46 -17.25 36.60
CA GLU A 182 10.80 -15.87 36.95
C GLU A 182 10.30 -14.89 35.89
N GLY A 183 9.82 -13.74 36.37
CA GLY A 183 9.39 -12.66 35.47
C GLY A 183 10.57 -11.91 34.84
N ASP A 184 10.40 -11.41 33.64
CA ASP A 184 11.37 -10.53 33.02
C ASP A 184 10.68 -9.44 32.17
N ARG A 185 11.42 -8.42 31.83
CA ARG A 185 11.02 -7.39 30.87
C ARG A 185 11.83 -7.54 29.61
N SER A 186 11.21 -7.23 28.49
CA SER A 186 11.92 -7.14 27.21
C SER A 186 11.55 -5.90 26.47
N THR A 187 12.49 -5.42 25.67
CA THR A 187 12.25 -4.35 24.69
C THR A 187 12.22 -4.95 23.31
N THR A 188 11.15 -4.68 22.59
CA THR A 188 10.94 -5.11 21.21
C THR A 188 11.29 -3.95 20.28
N TYR A 189 12.16 -4.20 19.31
CA TYR A 189 12.52 -3.28 18.25
C TYR A 189 12.08 -3.86 16.91
N ASN A 190 11.37 -3.06 16.12
CA ASN A 190 11.06 -3.43 14.75
C ASN A 190 11.40 -2.28 13.82
N TYR A 191 12.02 -2.62 12.71
CA TYR A 191 12.25 -1.74 11.58
C TYR A 191 11.86 -2.46 10.31
N SER A 192 11.14 -1.80 9.42
CA SER A 192 10.92 -2.30 8.08
C SER A 192 11.07 -1.20 7.04
N LEU A 193 11.59 -1.57 5.89
CA LEU A 193 11.73 -0.75 4.71
C LEU A 193 11.12 -1.50 3.54
N SER A 194 10.16 -0.88 2.87
CA SER A 194 9.61 -1.32 1.61
C SER A 194 9.97 -0.32 0.52
N VAL A 195 10.49 -0.79 -0.59
CA VAL A 195 10.75 0.01 -1.78
C VAL A 195 10.01 -0.63 -2.94
N ASP A 196 9.21 0.16 -3.61
CA ASP A 196 8.49 -0.22 -4.82
C ASP A 196 9.10 0.52 -6.01
N GLN A 197 9.64 -0.22 -6.96
CA GLN A 197 10.26 0.30 -8.18
C GLN A 197 9.32 0.10 -9.35
N ASP A 198 8.80 1.18 -9.91
CA ASP A 198 8.08 1.18 -11.17
C ASP A 198 9.05 0.88 -12.32
N LEU A 199 8.70 -0.05 -13.19
CA LEU A 199 9.50 -0.41 -14.36
C LEU A 199 9.10 0.37 -15.63
N ASN A 200 8.22 1.36 -15.51
CA ASN A 200 7.66 2.13 -16.62
C ASN A 200 7.08 1.24 -17.73
N HIS A 201 6.56 0.08 -17.34
CA HIS A 201 5.90 -0.83 -18.27
C HIS A 201 4.43 -0.38 -18.46
N PRO A 202 3.85 -0.42 -19.68
CA PRO A 202 2.49 0.05 -19.93
C PRO A 202 1.42 -0.58 -19.03
N ARG A 203 1.64 -1.79 -18.53
CA ARG A 203 0.75 -2.50 -17.60
C ARG A 203 1.03 -2.22 -16.13
N GLY A 204 2.02 -1.37 -15.79
CA GLY A 204 2.35 -1.03 -14.41
C GLY A 204 3.15 -2.12 -13.69
N ASP A 205 3.96 -2.91 -14.41
CA ASP A 205 4.86 -3.89 -13.80
C ASP A 205 5.83 -3.20 -12.83
N ASN A 206 6.08 -3.83 -11.69
CA ASN A 206 6.95 -3.27 -10.68
C ASN A 206 7.85 -4.32 -10.00
N VAL A 207 8.86 -3.86 -9.27
CA VAL A 207 9.69 -4.69 -8.38
C VAL A 207 9.59 -4.14 -6.97
N GLN A 208 9.26 -5.03 -6.03
CA GLN A 208 9.19 -4.71 -4.61
C GLN A 208 10.39 -5.29 -3.87
N TYR A 209 11.09 -4.45 -3.14
CA TYR A 209 12.15 -4.82 -2.22
C TYR A 209 11.64 -4.62 -0.79
N PHE A 210 11.78 -5.62 0.03
CA PHE A 210 11.39 -5.54 1.43
C PHE A 210 12.52 -6.00 2.33
N PHE A 211 12.82 -5.19 3.32
CA PHE A 211 13.73 -5.53 4.41
C PHE A 211 13.00 -5.37 5.74
N SER A 212 13.19 -6.31 6.66
CA SER A 212 12.78 -6.10 8.03
C SER A 212 13.81 -6.63 9.02
N TYR A 213 13.91 -5.90 10.11
CA TYR A 213 14.67 -6.24 11.29
C TYR A 213 13.72 -6.24 12.48
N GLY A 214 13.69 -7.34 13.23
CA GLY A 214 12.98 -7.45 14.49
C GLY A 214 13.93 -7.95 15.57
N ALA A 215 13.81 -7.43 16.77
CA ALA A 215 14.56 -7.92 17.91
C ALA A 215 13.77 -7.81 19.21
N ASP A 216 13.75 -8.88 20.01
CA ASP A 216 13.33 -8.88 21.39
C ASP A 216 14.57 -8.98 22.26
N ARG A 217 14.78 -8.03 23.18
CA ARG A 217 15.92 -7.96 24.10
C ARG A 217 15.40 -8.03 25.51
N PHE A 218 15.78 -9.07 26.22
CA PHE A 218 15.42 -9.32 27.62
C PHE A 218 16.39 -8.59 28.56
N ASP A 219 15.88 -8.08 29.68
CA ASP A 219 16.69 -7.37 30.67
C ASP A 219 17.59 -8.34 31.44
N THR A 220 17.05 -9.51 31.84
CA THR A 220 17.74 -10.49 32.69
C THR A 220 18.13 -11.74 31.90
N PHE A 221 17.19 -12.35 31.20
CA PHE A 221 17.37 -13.63 30.52
C PHE A 221 17.82 -13.43 29.06
N THR A 222 18.96 -12.79 28.85
CA THR A 222 19.51 -12.44 27.53
C THR A 222 19.78 -13.64 26.61
N GLN A 223 19.86 -14.88 27.18
CA GLN A 223 19.94 -16.11 26.38
C GLN A 223 18.69 -16.33 25.50
N PHE A 224 17.56 -15.67 25.80
CA PHE A 224 16.34 -15.73 25.03
C PHE A 224 16.19 -14.52 24.08
N ASP A 225 17.20 -13.67 23.98
CA ASP A 225 17.21 -12.59 23.00
C ASP A 225 17.03 -13.15 21.60
N VAL A 226 15.97 -12.71 20.90
CA VAL A 226 15.70 -13.12 19.52
C VAL A 226 15.96 -11.95 18.58
N GLN A 227 16.55 -12.24 17.46
CA GLN A 227 16.68 -11.30 16.35
C GLN A 227 16.26 -11.98 15.05
N THR A 228 15.45 -11.28 14.28
CA THR A 228 14.95 -11.74 12.99
C THR A 228 15.32 -10.74 11.91
N ASN A 229 15.87 -11.21 10.80
CA ASN A 229 16.13 -10.40 9.62
C ASN A 229 15.43 -11.05 8.43
N VAL A 230 14.72 -10.26 7.67
CA VAL A 230 14.04 -10.69 6.44
C VAL A 230 14.48 -9.80 5.30
N LEU A 231 14.82 -10.40 4.17
CA LEU A 231 15.01 -9.73 2.89
C LEU A 231 14.13 -10.41 1.86
N SER A 232 13.32 -9.64 1.15
CA SER A 232 12.45 -10.14 0.11
C SER A 232 12.57 -9.30 -1.16
N ILE A 233 12.56 -9.95 -2.31
CA ILE A 233 12.49 -9.32 -3.62
C ILE A 233 11.37 -10.01 -4.38
N ARG A 234 10.39 -9.21 -4.83
CA ARG A 234 9.23 -9.66 -5.58
C ARG A 234 9.14 -8.85 -6.87
N ARG A 235 8.96 -9.50 -7.99
CA ARG A 235 8.58 -8.83 -9.23
C ARG A 235 7.12 -9.10 -9.53
N ASN A 236 6.35 -8.06 -9.78
CA ASN A 236 4.95 -8.14 -10.18
C ASN A 236 4.82 -7.94 -11.69
N PHE A 237 4.21 -8.90 -12.35
CA PHE A 237 3.82 -8.82 -13.75
C PHE A 237 2.30 -8.69 -13.79
N ASN A 238 1.81 -7.53 -14.20
CA ASN A 238 0.39 -7.34 -14.43
C ASN A 238 0.02 -8.00 -15.77
N LEU A 239 -0.91 -8.93 -15.75
CA LEU A 239 -1.27 -9.76 -16.88
C LEU A 239 -2.60 -9.28 -17.48
N ASP A 240 -2.84 -9.61 -18.74
CA ASP A 240 -4.16 -9.42 -19.34
C ASP A 240 -5.15 -10.45 -18.74
N GLU A 241 -6.41 -10.08 -18.60
CA GLU A 241 -7.47 -10.92 -18.01
C GLU A 241 -7.59 -12.31 -18.69
N ASN A 242 -7.21 -12.43 -19.94
CA ASN A 242 -7.20 -13.70 -20.68
C ASN A 242 -6.01 -14.62 -20.33
N TYR A 243 -5.02 -14.12 -19.60
CA TYR A 243 -3.90 -14.94 -19.12
C TYR A 243 -4.37 -15.83 -17.96
N PHE A 244 -4.23 -17.13 -18.09
CA PHE A 244 -4.71 -18.11 -17.11
C PHE A 244 -6.22 -17.99 -16.80
N SER A 245 -7.05 -17.96 -17.84
CA SER A 245 -8.52 -17.86 -17.76
C SER A 245 -9.21 -18.90 -16.85
N PHE A 246 -8.46 -19.84 -16.29
CA PHE A 246 -8.96 -20.88 -15.38
C PHE A 246 -9.59 -20.31 -14.09
N PHE A 247 -9.10 -19.16 -13.61
CA PHE A 247 -9.57 -18.55 -12.36
C PHE A 247 -10.51 -17.36 -12.59
N ASN A 248 -10.70 -16.89 -13.81
CA ASN A 248 -11.52 -15.72 -14.16
C ASN A 248 -11.24 -14.52 -13.23
N LEU A 249 -9.99 -14.06 -13.21
CA LEU A 249 -9.55 -12.97 -12.34
C LEU A 249 -9.57 -11.63 -13.09
N GLU A 250 -10.07 -10.61 -12.42
CA GLU A 250 -9.83 -9.21 -12.77
C GLU A 250 -8.44 -8.79 -12.27
N ASP A 251 -7.74 -7.99 -13.07
CA ASP A 251 -6.39 -7.48 -12.79
C ASP A 251 -5.41 -8.58 -12.30
N PRO A 252 -5.21 -9.68 -13.05
CA PRO A 252 -4.36 -10.77 -12.61
C PRO A 252 -2.89 -10.37 -12.55
N VAL A 253 -2.22 -10.72 -11.45
CA VAL A 253 -0.81 -10.45 -11.21
C VAL A 253 -0.06 -11.76 -10.97
N PHE A 254 1.03 -11.97 -11.72
CA PHE A 254 1.98 -13.05 -11.48
C PHE A 254 3.23 -12.51 -10.79
N SER A 255 3.61 -13.09 -9.67
CA SER A 255 4.67 -12.56 -8.81
C SER A 255 5.66 -13.62 -8.38
N PRO A 256 6.76 -13.83 -9.10
CA PRO A 256 7.91 -14.55 -8.56
C PRO A 256 8.53 -13.76 -7.40
N ASN A 257 8.82 -14.47 -6.32
CA ASN A 257 9.34 -13.88 -5.09
C ASN A 257 10.48 -14.71 -4.51
N ILE A 258 11.52 -14.05 -4.02
CA ILE A 258 12.61 -14.63 -3.24
C ILE A 258 12.57 -14.01 -1.85
N ASN A 259 12.53 -14.86 -0.82
CA ASN A 259 12.53 -14.43 0.57
C ASN A 259 13.65 -15.12 1.33
N LEU A 260 14.49 -14.35 2.00
CA LEU A 260 15.57 -14.81 2.85
C LEU A 260 15.26 -14.45 4.31
N LEU A 261 15.27 -15.45 5.18
CA LEU A 261 15.04 -15.29 6.61
C LEU A 261 16.29 -15.73 7.37
N ARG A 262 16.68 -14.94 8.35
CA ARG A 262 17.73 -15.27 9.32
C ARG A 262 17.23 -15.01 10.73
N VAL A 263 17.37 -16.02 11.60
CA VAL A 263 17.00 -15.91 13.01
C VAL A 263 18.21 -16.16 13.88
N LEU A 264 18.45 -15.27 14.82
CA LEU A 264 19.48 -15.40 15.84
C LEU A 264 18.82 -15.54 17.22
N LEU A 265 19.39 -16.39 18.06
CA LEU A 265 19.07 -16.51 19.48
C LEU A 265 20.35 -16.21 20.26
N ASN A 266 20.31 -15.30 21.22
CA ASN A 266 21.48 -14.84 21.96
C ASN A 266 22.67 -14.48 21.02
N ARG A 267 22.38 -13.75 19.93
CA ARG A 267 23.32 -13.32 18.86
C ARG A 267 23.91 -14.47 18.03
N GLU A 268 23.59 -15.71 18.32
CA GLU A 268 24.01 -16.87 17.51
C GLU A 268 22.95 -17.23 16.47
N GLU A 269 23.36 -17.49 15.24
CA GLU A 269 22.45 -17.89 14.17
C GLU A 269 21.91 -19.29 14.45
N VAL A 270 20.58 -19.39 14.63
CA VAL A 270 19.89 -20.68 14.87
C VAL A 270 19.15 -21.19 13.64
N LEU A 271 18.70 -20.30 12.78
CA LEU A 271 17.97 -20.65 11.56
C LEU A 271 18.33 -19.70 10.42
N ARG A 272 18.57 -20.28 9.25
CA ARG A 272 18.55 -19.59 7.95
C ARG A 272 17.58 -20.30 7.05
N SER A 273 16.71 -19.55 6.38
CA SER A 273 15.77 -20.06 5.40
C SER A 273 15.83 -19.24 4.12
N GLY A 274 15.76 -19.93 2.99
CA GLY A 274 15.59 -19.34 1.67
C GLY A 274 14.34 -19.90 1.01
N ARG A 275 13.39 -19.04 0.68
CA ARG A 275 12.15 -19.41 0.02
C ARG A 275 12.07 -18.74 -1.35
N VAL A 276 11.74 -19.55 -2.35
CA VAL A 276 11.30 -19.06 -3.66
C VAL A 276 9.82 -19.37 -3.78
N SER A 277 9.01 -18.39 -4.17
CA SER A 277 7.59 -18.59 -4.46
C SER A 277 7.20 -18.05 -5.82
N LEU A 278 6.14 -18.63 -6.38
CA LEU A 278 5.44 -18.18 -7.56
C LEU A 278 4.01 -17.93 -7.13
N ASP A 279 3.64 -16.68 -7.07
CA ASP A 279 2.34 -16.22 -6.58
C ASP A 279 1.51 -15.76 -7.79
N TYR A 280 0.23 -16.13 -7.82
CA TYR A 280 -0.76 -15.68 -8.78
C TYR A 280 -1.96 -15.13 -8.02
N SER A 281 -2.33 -13.90 -8.26
CA SER A 281 -3.37 -13.19 -7.51
C SER A 281 -4.18 -12.27 -8.41
N GLY A 282 -5.38 -11.92 -7.97
CA GLY A 282 -6.28 -11.00 -8.64
C GLY A 282 -7.61 -10.91 -7.88
N GLN A 283 -8.56 -10.18 -8.44
CA GLN A 283 -9.92 -10.11 -7.91
C GLN A 283 -10.84 -11.10 -8.62
N LEU A 284 -11.76 -11.70 -7.89
CA LEU A 284 -12.82 -12.53 -8.41
C LEU A 284 -14.07 -11.68 -8.66
N ASP A 285 -14.98 -12.17 -9.49
CA ASP A 285 -16.25 -11.49 -9.87
C ASP A 285 -17.11 -11.09 -8.66
N ASP A 286 -16.92 -11.73 -7.50
CA ASP A 286 -17.60 -11.39 -6.23
C ASP A 286 -16.90 -10.26 -5.43
N GLY A 287 -15.85 -9.66 -6.00
CA GLY A 287 -15.04 -8.61 -5.37
C GLY A 287 -14.08 -9.12 -4.30
N SER A 288 -13.95 -10.43 -4.11
CA SER A 288 -12.95 -11.01 -3.22
C SER A 288 -11.57 -11.06 -3.89
N SER A 289 -10.51 -10.98 -3.10
CA SER A 289 -9.14 -11.16 -3.59
C SER A 289 -8.70 -12.61 -3.43
N MET A 290 -8.14 -13.18 -4.49
CA MET A 290 -7.59 -14.54 -4.51
C MET A 290 -6.07 -14.49 -4.54
N LEU A 291 -5.43 -15.44 -3.85
CA LEU A 291 -4.00 -15.73 -3.94
C LEU A 291 -3.78 -17.24 -4.06
N PHE A 292 -3.18 -17.65 -5.17
CA PHE A 292 -2.61 -18.98 -5.34
C PHE A 292 -1.10 -18.89 -5.29
N SER A 293 -0.43 -19.76 -4.53
CA SER A 293 1.01 -19.73 -4.36
C SER A 293 1.59 -21.14 -4.38
N TYR A 294 2.62 -21.34 -5.21
CA TYR A 294 3.54 -22.46 -5.09
C TYR A 294 4.85 -21.98 -4.50
N TYR A 295 5.40 -22.69 -3.53
CA TYR A 295 6.67 -22.31 -2.93
C TYR A 295 7.59 -23.49 -2.66
N ARG A 296 8.88 -23.18 -2.66
CA ARG A 296 9.95 -24.03 -2.17
C ARG A 296 10.75 -23.30 -1.12
N ASP A 297 10.85 -23.90 0.05
CA ASP A 297 11.55 -23.35 1.22
C ASP A 297 12.67 -24.33 1.62
N GLU A 298 13.90 -23.81 1.74
CA GLU A 298 15.04 -24.56 2.26
C GLU A 298 15.42 -23.99 3.62
N LYS A 299 15.36 -24.83 4.67
CA LYS A 299 15.61 -24.47 6.06
C LYS A 299 16.89 -25.11 6.54
N ASN A 300 17.79 -24.29 7.12
CA ASN A 300 19.04 -24.71 7.69
C ASN A 300 19.08 -24.29 9.17
N PHE A 301 19.02 -25.29 10.07
CA PHE A 301 19.16 -25.10 11.51
C PHE A 301 20.61 -25.40 11.91
N LYS A 302 21.28 -24.43 12.56
CA LYS A 302 22.66 -24.62 12.99
C LYS A 302 22.80 -25.56 14.18
N SER A 303 21.88 -25.46 15.11
CA SER A 303 21.88 -26.28 16.35
C SER A 303 21.35 -27.69 16.15
N SER A 304 20.63 -27.97 15.05
CA SER A 304 20.00 -29.28 14.81
C SER A 304 19.97 -29.59 13.32
N ARG A 305 21.08 -30.08 12.79
CA ARG A 305 21.20 -30.43 11.36
C ARG A 305 20.18 -31.48 10.90
N GLN A 306 19.63 -32.27 11.81
CA GLN A 306 18.57 -33.25 11.52
C GLN A 306 17.24 -32.58 11.11
N LYS A 307 17.05 -31.31 11.48
CA LYS A 307 15.88 -30.51 11.11
C LYS A 307 16.06 -29.78 9.78
N ASN A 308 17.24 -29.86 9.17
CA ASN A 308 17.47 -29.27 7.86
C ASN A 308 16.65 -29.99 6.82
N GLY A 309 16.04 -29.24 5.94
CA GLY A 309 15.19 -29.85 4.92
C GLY A 309 14.64 -28.86 3.91
N ARG A 310 14.01 -29.44 2.93
CA ARG A 310 13.30 -28.72 1.87
C ARG A 310 11.83 -29.02 1.98
N VAL A 311 11.02 -27.97 1.91
CA VAL A 311 9.57 -28.05 1.89
C VAL A 311 9.09 -27.46 0.58
N ASN A 312 8.28 -28.22 -0.16
CA ASN A 312 7.50 -27.67 -1.25
C ASN A 312 6.05 -27.61 -0.79
N GLY A 313 5.36 -26.57 -1.14
CA GLY A 313 3.96 -26.43 -0.75
C GLY A 313 3.18 -25.64 -1.78
N ILE A 314 1.89 -25.87 -1.76
CA ILE A 314 0.90 -25.11 -2.51
C ILE A 314 -0.04 -24.48 -1.49
N SER A 315 -0.40 -23.23 -1.70
CA SER A 315 -1.42 -22.58 -0.88
C SER A 315 -2.41 -21.84 -1.76
N TYR A 316 -3.66 -21.90 -1.34
CA TYR A 316 -4.76 -21.11 -1.87
C TYR A 316 -5.32 -20.26 -0.73
N GLY A 317 -5.55 -18.98 -0.98
CA GLY A 317 -6.18 -18.07 -0.04
C GLY A 317 -7.19 -17.20 -0.76
N GLN A 318 -8.26 -16.85 -0.06
CA GLN A 318 -9.26 -15.91 -0.52
C GLN A 318 -9.59 -14.98 0.64
N SER A 319 -9.71 -13.70 0.35
CA SER A 319 -10.00 -12.67 1.34
C SER A 319 -11.07 -11.72 0.84
N TYR A 320 -11.89 -11.27 1.78
CA TYR A 320 -13.04 -10.40 1.55
C TYR A 320 -12.90 -9.14 2.39
N VAL A 321 -13.32 -8.01 1.83
CA VAL A 321 -13.52 -6.79 2.60
C VAL A 321 -14.99 -6.74 3.03
N TRP A 322 -15.23 -6.62 4.34
CA TRP A 322 -16.61 -6.54 4.82
C TRP A 322 -17.26 -5.23 4.34
N PRO A 323 -18.41 -5.30 3.65
CA PRO A 323 -19.10 -4.10 3.17
C PRO A 323 -19.36 -3.08 4.28
N GLY A 324 -18.96 -1.83 4.06
CA GLY A 324 -19.15 -0.74 5.02
C GLY A 324 -18.17 -0.75 6.22
N SER A 325 -17.12 -1.60 6.20
CA SER A 325 -16.08 -1.64 7.22
C SER A 325 -14.69 -1.71 6.58
N GLN A 326 -13.65 -1.49 7.39
CA GLN A 326 -12.25 -1.77 7.00
C GLN A 326 -11.79 -3.18 7.44
N ALA A 327 -12.71 -4.03 7.88
CA ALA A 327 -12.39 -5.37 8.33
C ALA A 327 -12.15 -6.31 7.15
N LEU A 328 -10.97 -6.94 7.14
CA LEU A 328 -10.60 -7.99 6.21
C LEU A 328 -10.80 -9.35 6.88
N TYR A 329 -11.47 -10.27 6.24
CA TYR A 329 -11.55 -11.67 6.67
C TYR A 329 -11.23 -12.59 5.50
N GLY A 330 -10.69 -13.75 5.80
CA GLY A 330 -10.32 -14.70 4.76
C GLY A 330 -9.90 -16.05 5.33
N TYR A 331 -9.61 -16.99 4.43
CA TYR A 331 -9.09 -18.30 4.75
C TYR A 331 -7.89 -18.63 3.86
N LYS A 332 -7.03 -19.50 4.36
CA LYS A 332 -5.89 -20.03 3.61
C LYS A 332 -5.80 -21.53 3.82
N VAL A 333 -5.71 -22.27 2.72
CA VAL A 333 -5.45 -23.71 2.72
C VAL A 333 -4.01 -23.93 2.27
N MET A 334 -3.28 -24.78 2.97
CA MET A 334 -1.90 -25.18 2.62
C MET A 334 -1.83 -26.69 2.51
N LEU A 335 -1.18 -27.18 1.46
CA LEU A 335 -0.92 -28.58 1.18
C LEU A 335 0.58 -28.84 1.12
#